data_e87052a3a5f4aa301efcf7a29162b4da
#
_entry.id   e87052a3a5f4aa301efcf7a29162b4da
#
_cell.length_a   1.000
_cell.length_b   1.000
_cell.length_c   1.000
_cell.angle_alpha   90.00
_cell.angle_beta   90.00
_cell.angle_gamma   90.00
#
_symmetry.space_group_name_H-M   'P 1'
#
loop_
_entity.id
_entity.type
_entity.pdbx_description
1 polymer ?
#
loop_
_entity_poly.entity_id
_entity_poly.type
_entity_poly.pdbx_seq_one_letter_code
_entity_poly.pdbx_strand_id
1 'polypeptide(L)'
;FFNSSSVFSDEKLEFNRDVRSILSDNCFECHGPDAANRKADLRLDTKIFISKIVNPGNPDLSELFLRITNPNASERMPPEGSVKALSSAEIEKLKHWIEQGAQWQKHWSFILPKRPPLPIIEDSIWPKGAIDNFVLAKLRSVGLQPSSREEKETLLRRVSFDLTGLSPSLAEIDSFISDSSPRAYEKVVDQLLASPRYGERMALNWLDAARYADSHGYSLDRRRVMWPWRDWVIEAFNKNISFDQFVIEQLAGDLLPEPKLGQKVATGFNRNHSIQSEGGVIDEEYRVETVVDRVETTSAVFLGLTFGCARCHDHKYDPISQEEFYQFYALFNNVPERAHVGNSDKQADQPFLKAPSTLQYEQLVSLRVNEKQLKTEIDASSLSHKLIEKVWIDDYLPEGVNALGNGSGGDVFEFVSKPKHPVYSGNRSHRRISQGRGQHLIQNAKKGLRIDENTKLFSYVYLDPDNPPKQIMLQWNDGSSWEHRAYWGEGKIEWGKENTSSRRNIGPIPKVGEWVRLEVEAEKVGLDPGKKITGWAFTQFDGTVYWDKSGLLF
;
A
#
# COMPACT_ATOMS: atom_id res chain seq x y z
N PHE A 1 -1.20 -57.33 40.80
CA PHE A 1 -0.06 -56.47 41.19
C PHE A 1 0.77 -56.19 39.94
N PHE A 2 0.43 -55.14 39.21
CA PHE A 2 1.33 -54.59 38.19
C PHE A 2 2.07 -53.42 38.83
N ASN A 3 3.34 -53.63 39.08
CA ASN A 3 4.29 -52.61 39.47
C ASN A 3 4.53 -51.73 38.24
N SER A 4 3.83 -50.63 38.13
CA SER A 4 4.14 -49.59 37.16
C SER A 4 5.34 -48.77 37.68
N SER A 5 6.55 -49.32 37.51
CA SER A 5 7.78 -48.55 37.60
C SER A 5 7.70 -47.48 36.54
N SER A 6 7.64 -46.22 36.96
CA SER A 6 7.69 -45.04 36.09
C SER A 6 8.99 -45.07 35.28
N VAL A 7 8.87 -45.35 34.01
CA VAL A 7 9.95 -45.26 33.05
C VAL A 7 10.19 -43.77 32.73
N PHE A 8 10.80 -43.04 33.64
CA PHE A 8 11.60 -41.88 33.25
C PHE A 8 13.00 -42.42 32.94
N SER A 9 13.30 -42.54 31.66
CA SER A 9 14.63 -42.83 31.17
C SER A 9 15.60 -41.77 31.65
N ASP A 10 16.91 -42.05 31.63
CA ASP A 10 18.05 -41.14 31.94
C ASP A 10 18.10 -39.83 31.10
N GLU A 11 16.97 -39.41 30.56
CA GLU A 11 16.86 -38.20 29.73
C GLU A 11 16.98 -36.95 30.59
N LYS A 12 17.96 -36.13 30.27
CA LYS A 12 18.17 -34.84 30.93
C LYS A 12 16.99 -33.91 30.69
N LEU A 13 16.33 -33.46 31.77
CA LEU A 13 15.23 -32.52 31.70
C LEU A 13 15.73 -31.13 31.30
N GLU A 14 15.02 -30.49 30.37
CA GLU A 14 15.26 -29.14 29.93
C GLU A 14 14.23 -28.19 30.51
N PHE A 15 14.68 -27.11 31.15
CA PHE A 15 13.79 -26.17 31.84
C PHE A 15 12.68 -25.62 30.94
N ASN A 16 13.00 -25.18 29.73
CA ASN A 16 11.98 -24.59 28.83
C ASN A 16 10.97 -25.63 28.30
N ARG A 17 11.43 -26.87 28.04
CA ARG A 17 10.59 -27.93 27.49
C ARG A 17 9.72 -28.59 28.57
N ASP A 18 10.32 -28.87 29.73
CA ASP A 18 9.76 -29.81 30.69
C ASP A 18 9.22 -29.15 31.96
N VAL A 19 9.77 -28.02 32.36
CA VAL A 19 9.50 -27.38 33.67
C VAL A 19 8.74 -26.08 33.53
N ARG A 20 9.15 -25.22 32.57
CA ARG A 20 8.57 -23.89 32.42
C ARG A 20 7.06 -23.92 32.19
N SER A 21 6.56 -24.85 31.37
CA SER A 21 5.12 -25.02 31.12
C SER A 21 4.36 -25.35 32.42
N ILE A 22 4.91 -26.22 33.26
CA ILE A 22 4.29 -26.58 34.55
C ILE A 22 4.20 -25.34 35.46
N LEU A 23 5.31 -24.58 35.58
CA LEU A 23 5.34 -23.36 36.40
C LEU A 23 4.42 -22.27 35.86
N SER A 24 4.42 -22.04 34.55
CA SER A 24 3.59 -21.00 33.94
C SER A 24 2.11 -21.29 34.09
N ASP A 25 1.70 -22.53 33.93
CA ASP A 25 0.31 -22.90 34.00
C ASP A 25 -0.23 -22.94 35.43
N ASN A 26 0.61 -23.35 36.39
CA ASN A 26 0.10 -23.61 37.74
C ASN A 26 0.55 -22.55 38.77
N CYS A 27 1.60 -21.76 38.51
CA CYS A 27 2.21 -20.90 39.51
C CYS A 27 2.29 -19.42 39.13
N PHE A 28 2.51 -19.06 37.83
CA PHE A 28 2.80 -17.68 37.42
C PHE A 28 1.64 -16.70 37.59
N GLU A 29 0.41 -17.16 37.73
CA GLU A 29 -0.73 -16.29 38.06
C GLU A 29 -0.52 -15.54 39.37
N CYS A 30 0.02 -16.26 40.41
CA CYS A 30 0.29 -15.71 41.74
C CYS A 30 1.77 -15.48 42.02
N HIS A 31 2.68 -16.13 41.29
CA HIS A 31 4.12 -16.07 41.49
C HIS A 31 4.87 -15.80 40.18
N GLY A 32 4.32 -14.91 39.36
CA GLY A 32 4.85 -14.54 38.06
C GLY A 32 5.22 -13.06 37.95
N PRO A 33 5.36 -12.55 36.71
CA PRO A 33 5.79 -11.19 36.41
C PRO A 33 4.78 -10.14 36.87
N ASP A 34 3.48 -10.42 36.83
CA ASP A 34 2.44 -9.43 37.14
C ASP A 34 2.47 -9.02 38.62
N ALA A 35 2.94 -7.80 38.87
CA ALA A 35 3.05 -7.25 40.21
C ALA A 35 1.73 -7.05 40.94
N ALA A 36 0.64 -6.83 40.20
CA ALA A 36 -0.70 -6.62 40.78
C ALA A 36 -1.30 -7.89 41.39
N ASN A 37 -1.02 -9.05 40.79
CA ASN A 37 -1.50 -10.34 41.27
C ASN A 37 -0.50 -11.13 42.08
N ARG A 38 0.75 -10.65 42.21
CA ARG A 38 1.85 -11.37 42.85
C ARG A 38 1.61 -11.56 44.36
N LYS A 39 1.79 -12.79 44.83
CA LYS A 39 1.71 -13.15 46.24
C LYS A 39 3.08 -13.42 46.81
N ALA A 40 3.27 -13.08 48.08
CA ALA A 40 4.49 -13.29 48.85
C ALA A 40 5.77 -12.67 48.21
N ASP A 41 5.60 -11.69 47.29
CA ASP A 41 6.69 -11.11 46.50
C ASP A 41 7.62 -12.13 45.82
N LEU A 42 7.08 -13.30 45.50
CA LEU A 42 7.80 -14.43 44.89
C LEU A 42 7.62 -14.44 43.37
N ARG A 43 8.74 -14.60 42.66
CA ARG A 43 8.78 -14.71 41.18
C ARG A 43 9.41 -16.02 40.73
N LEU A 44 8.60 -16.95 40.23
CA LEU A 44 9.08 -18.23 39.73
C LEU A 44 9.46 -18.18 38.23
N ASP A 45 9.27 -17.05 37.60
CA ASP A 45 9.65 -16.77 36.22
C ASP A 45 11.11 -16.27 36.08
N THR A 46 11.83 -16.05 37.19
CA THR A 46 13.21 -15.55 37.16
C THR A 46 14.18 -16.47 37.87
N LYS A 47 15.42 -16.57 37.36
CA LYS A 47 16.48 -17.38 37.94
C LYS A 47 16.79 -17.00 39.41
N ILE A 48 16.82 -15.69 39.69
CA ILE A 48 17.19 -15.15 40.99
C ILE A 48 16.26 -15.64 42.12
N PHE A 49 14.98 -15.64 41.85
CA PHE A 49 14.00 -16.06 42.84
C PHE A 49 13.89 -17.60 42.95
N ILE A 50 13.93 -18.32 41.84
CA ILE A 50 13.94 -19.79 41.87
C ILE A 50 15.15 -20.30 42.66
N SER A 51 16.31 -19.72 42.49
CA SER A 51 17.52 -20.14 43.24
C SER A 51 17.43 -19.91 44.76
N LYS A 52 16.45 -19.15 45.26
CA LYS A 52 16.19 -18.96 46.67
C LYS A 52 15.34 -20.08 47.29
N ILE A 53 14.52 -20.73 46.49
CA ILE A 53 13.54 -21.72 46.96
C ILE A 53 13.77 -23.13 46.40
N VAL A 54 14.78 -23.30 45.57
CA VAL A 54 15.22 -24.60 45.05
C VAL A 54 16.66 -24.84 45.44
N ASN A 55 16.92 -25.94 46.10
CA ASN A 55 18.26 -26.44 46.40
C ASN A 55 18.64 -27.46 45.32
N PRO A 56 19.56 -27.12 44.39
CA PRO A 56 19.91 -28.02 43.29
C PRO A 56 20.45 -29.38 43.79
N GLY A 57 19.90 -30.46 43.28
CA GLY A 57 20.23 -31.83 43.65
C GLY A 57 19.49 -32.36 44.87
N ASN A 58 18.71 -31.53 45.60
CA ASN A 58 18.05 -31.97 46.82
C ASN A 58 16.59 -31.48 46.91
N PRO A 59 15.61 -32.27 46.49
CA PRO A 59 14.20 -31.94 46.61
C PRO A 59 13.74 -31.70 48.07
N ASP A 60 14.22 -32.50 49.02
CA ASP A 60 13.79 -32.42 50.41
C ASP A 60 14.25 -31.13 51.12
N LEU A 61 15.22 -30.42 50.57
CA LEU A 61 15.66 -29.11 51.00
C LEU A 61 15.14 -27.97 50.13
N SER A 62 14.31 -28.27 49.13
CA SER A 62 13.76 -27.30 48.19
C SER A 62 12.35 -26.89 48.63
N GLU A 63 12.19 -25.62 49.02
CA GLU A 63 10.91 -25.07 49.49
C GLU A 63 9.81 -25.25 48.41
N LEU A 64 10.16 -25.10 47.14
CA LEU A 64 9.27 -25.38 46.02
C LEU A 64 8.67 -26.80 46.15
N PHE A 65 9.53 -27.84 46.32
CA PHE A 65 9.08 -29.22 46.39
C PHE A 65 8.32 -29.50 47.67
N LEU A 66 8.77 -28.98 48.82
CA LEU A 66 8.08 -29.09 50.10
C LEU A 66 6.67 -28.51 50.04
N ARG A 67 6.48 -27.37 49.37
CA ARG A 67 5.16 -26.73 49.24
C ARG A 67 4.20 -27.51 48.32
N ILE A 68 4.67 -28.01 47.21
CA ILE A 68 3.79 -28.73 46.24
C ILE A 68 3.40 -30.15 46.75
N THR A 69 4.16 -30.72 47.71
CA THR A 69 3.94 -32.03 48.29
C THR A 69 3.42 -31.99 49.74
N ASN A 70 3.17 -30.78 50.28
CA ASN A 70 2.76 -30.63 51.68
C ASN A 70 1.44 -31.38 51.94
N PRO A 71 1.38 -32.30 52.94
CA PRO A 71 0.15 -33.00 53.32
C PRO A 71 -0.92 -32.07 53.87
N ASN A 72 -0.52 -30.96 54.51
CA ASN A 72 -1.45 -29.96 55.01
C ASN A 72 -1.96 -29.10 53.85
N ALA A 73 -3.23 -29.24 53.53
CA ALA A 73 -3.87 -28.53 52.42
C ALA A 73 -3.81 -26.99 52.53
N SER A 74 -3.75 -26.46 53.77
CA SER A 74 -3.65 -25.00 54.01
C SER A 74 -2.27 -24.42 53.70
N GLU A 75 -1.24 -25.25 53.60
CA GLU A 75 0.13 -24.86 53.30
C GLU A 75 0.59 -25.34 51.93
N ARG A 76 -0.19 -26.21 51.29
CA ARG A 76 0.15 -26.78 50.00
C ARG A 76 -0.06 -25.77 48.86
N MET A 77 0.79 -25.85 47.85
CA MET A 77 0.67 -25.07 46.64
C MET A 77 0.43 -25.97 45.40
N PRO A 78 -0.43 -25.59 44.48
CA PRO A 78 -1.42 -24.49 44.56
C PRO A 78 -2.41 -24.68 45.70
N PRO A 79 -2.98 -23.57 46.25
CA PRO A 79 -3.93 -23.65 47.39
C PRO A 79 -5.17 -24.49 47.07
N GLU A 80 -5.75 -25.09 48.11
CA GLU A 80 -7.04 -25.79 47.96
C GLU A 80 -8.13 -24.85 47.47
N GLY A 81 -8.91 -25.31 46.47
CA GLY A 81 -9.90 -24.47 45.76
C GLY A 81 -9.34 -23.67 44.58
N SER A 82 -8.04 -23.73 44.33
CA SER A 82 -7.48 -23.24 43.07
C SER A 82 -8.04 -24.04 41.90
N VAL A 83 -8.31 -23.35 40.77
CA VAL A 83 -8.68 -24.01 39.49
C VAL A 83 -7.54 -24.89 38.96
N LYS A 84 -6.34 -24.67 39.45
CA LYS A 84 -5.08 -25.30 39.04
C LYS A 84 -4.62 -26.30 40.11
N ALA A 85 -4.33 -27.52 39.69
CA ALA A 85 -3.77 -28.56 40.54
C ALA A 85 -2.70 -29.32 39.77
N LEU A 86 -1.57 -29.56 40.43
CA LEU A 86 -0.49 -30.36 39.86
C LEU A 86 -0.85 -31.83 39.83
N SER A 87 -0.66 -32.48 38.71
CA SER A 87 -0.73 -33.93 38.58
C SER A 87 0.49 -34.60 39.24
N SER A 88 0.38 -35.86 39.63
CA SER A 88 1.51 -36.64 40.15
C SER A 88 2.69 -36.70 39.19
N ALA A 89 2.42 -36.72 37.88
CA ALA A 89 3.45 -36.72 36.85
C ALA A 89 4.21 -35.39 36.79
N GLU A 90 3.51 -34.25 36.96
CA GLU A 90 4.14 -32.92 37.02
C GLU A 90 4.99 -32.74 38.28
N ILE A 91 4.49 -33.21 39.42
CA ILE A 91 5.23 -33.21 40.68
C ILE A 91 6.52 -34.04 40.54
N GLU A 92 6.44 -35.24 39.97
CA GLU A 92 7.60 -36.09 39.76
C GLU A 92 8.59 -35.46 38.76
N LYS A 93 8.11 -34.82 37.72
CA LYS A 93 8.97 -34.10 36.78
C LYS A 93 9.70 -32.92 37.42
N LEU A 94 9.05 -32.16 38.30
CA LEU A 94 9.68 -31.07 39.05
C LEU A 94 10.73 -31.62 40.02
N LYS A 95 10.45 -32.76 40.68
CA LYS A 95 11.41 -33.47 41.56
C LYS A 95 12.64 -33.89 40.77
N HIS A 96 12.50 -34.58 39.65
CA HIS A 96 13.63 -35.01 38.82
C HIS A 96 14.44 -33.85 38.29
N TRP A 97 13.80 -32.74 37.93
CA TRP A 97 14.51 -31.54 37.51
C TRP A 97 15.39 -30.99 38.66
N ILE A 98 14.89 -30.97 39.89
CA ILE A 98 15.64 -30.56 41.05
C ILE A 98 16.82 -31.53 41.29
N GLU A 99 16.56 -32.85 41.27
CA GLU A 99 17.58 -33.90 41.43
C GLU A 99 18.71 -33.79 40.40
N GLN A 100 18.37 -33.42 39.14
CA GLN A 100 19.34 -33.18 38.06
C GLN A 100 20.07 -31.85 38.18
N GLY A 101 19.90 -31.10 39.26
CA GLY A 101 20.62 -29.84 39.53
C GLY A 101 19.89 -28.58 39.13
N ALA A 102 18.58 -28.65 38.89
CA ALA A 102 17.68 -27.51 38.65
C ALA A 102 18.23 -26.49 37.63
N GLN A 103 18.71 -26.97 36.50
CA GLN A 103 19.31 -26.12 35.47
C GLN A 103 18.28 -25.14 34.90
N TRP A 104 18.52 -23.86 35.06
CA TRP A 104 17.69 -22.79 34.49
C TRP A 104 18.08 -22.48 33.06
N GLN A 105 17.10 -22.19 32.20
CA GLN A 105 17.30 -21.65 30.86
C GLN A 105 16.62 -20.28 30.72
N LYS A 106 17.21 -19.37 29.95
CA LYS A 106 16.52 -18.16 29.49
C LYS A 106 15.28 -18.57 28.70
N HIS A 107 14.35 -17.62 28.51
CA HIS A 107 13.20 -17.89 27.64
C HIS A 107 13.66 -18.37 26.27
N TRP A 108 13.02 -19.39 25.72
CA TRP A 108 13.46 -20.10 24.52
C TRP A 108 13.65 -19.17 23.30
N SER A 109 12.77 -18.17 23.11
CA SER A 109 12.84 -17.21 22.00
C SER A 109 14.07 -16.30 22.04
N PHE A 110 14.74 -16.17 23.21
CA PHE A 110 15.97 -15.38 23.39
C PHE A 110 17.24 -16.25 23.50
N ILE A 111 17.12 -17.54 23.21
CA ILE A 111 18.29 -18.44 23.14
C ILE A 111 18.71 -18.54 21.69
N LEU A 112 19.96 -18.16 21.40
CA LEU A 112 20.51 -18.32 20.04
C LEU A 112 20.46 -19.79 19.62
N PRO A 113 19.90 -20.09 18.44
CA PRO A 113 19.89 -21.45 17.91
C PRO A 113 21.30 -22.00 17.79
N LYS A 114 21.51 -23.23 18.26
CA LYS A 114 22.76 -23.94 18.08
C LYS A 114 22.56 -25.04 17.05
N ARG A 115 23.52 -25.17 16.12
CA ARG A 115 23.50 -26.27 15.16
C ARG A 115 23.71 -27.59 15.91
N PRO A 116 22.71 -28.51 15.91
CA PRO A 116 22.86 -29.79 16.57
C PRO A 116 23.86 -30.67 15.80
N PRO A 117 24.49 -31.65 16.46
CA PRO A 117 25.32 -32.64 15.77
C PRO A 117 24.45 -33.43 14.78
N LEU A 118 25.01 -33.69 13.61
CA LEU A 118 24.33 -34.46 12.59
C LEU A 118 24.20 -35.93 13.05
N PRO A 119 22.99 -36.52 13.07
CA PRO A 119 22.85 -37.94 13.39
C PRO A 119 23.64 -38.82 12.41
N ILE A 120 24.44 -39.72 12.96
CA ILE A 120 25.18 -40.70 12.16
C ILE A 120 24.18 -41.80 11.74
N ILE A 121 24.02 -41.94 10.43
CA ILE A 121 23.15 -42.97 9.83
C ILE A 121 24.03 -43.96 9.11
N GLU A 122 24.17 -45.13 9.69
CA GLU A 122 24.86 -46.25 9.08
C GLU A 122 23.92 -47.04 8.15
N ASP A 123 24.47 -47.67 7.14
CA ASP A 123 23.78 -48.61 6.23
C ASP A 123 22.56 -48.02 5.48
N SER A 124 22.58 -46.74 5.12
CA SER A 124 21.52 -46.13 4.31
C SER A 124 22.07 -45.19 3.26
N ILE A 125 21.59 -45.37 2.03
CA ILE A 125 21.85 -44.49 0.88
C ILE A 125 20.71 -43.43 0.70
N TRP A 126 19.66 -43.50 1.55
CA TRP A 126 18.50 -42.64 1.43
C TRP A 126 18.80 -41.17 1.74
N PRO A 127 19.56 -40.83 2.81
CA PRO A 127 19.87 -39.45 3.12
C PRO A 127 20.76 -38.81 2.05
N LYS A 128 20.33 -37.65 1.52
CA LYS A 128 21.11 -36.85 0.57
C LYS A 128 21.65 -35.56 1.20
N GLY A 129 21.05 -35.14 2.32
CA GLY A 129 21.44 -33.93 3.03
C GLY A 129 21.24 -34.05 4.54
N ALA A 130 21.64 -33.01 5.26
CA ALA A 130 21.55 -32.96 6.72
C ALA A 130 20.13 -33.17 7.25
N ILE A 131 19.14 -32.60 6.59
CA ILE A 131 17.72 -32.74 6.98
C ILE A 131 17.28 -34.18 6.90
N ASP A 132 17.68 -34.90 5.84
CA ASP A 132 17.34 -36.32 5.67
C ASP A 132 17.89 -37.19 6.81
N ASN A 133 19.10 -36.87 7.32
CA ASN A 133 19.67 -37.60 8.47
C ASN A 133 18.81 -37.44 9.71
N PHE A 134 18.32 -36.23 10.01
CA PHE A 134 17.43 -36.00 11.14
C PHE A 134 16.09 -36.70 10.95
N VAL A 135 15.50 -36.61 9.75
CA VAL A 135 14.23 -37.28 9.42
C VAL A 135 14.36 -38.78 9.57
N LEU A 136 15.41 -39.39 8.99
CA LEU A 136 15.63 -40.83 9.06
C LEU A 136 15.90 -41.31 10.48
N ALA A 137 16.70 -40.56 11.25
CA ALA A 137 16.91 -40.87 12.66
C ALA A 137 15.60 -40.90 13.45
N LYS A 138 14.72 -39.93 13.19
CA LYS A 138 13.40 -39.88 13.85
C LYS A 138 12.49 -41.01 13.40
N LEU A 139 12.42 -41.32 12.10
CA LEU A 139 11.67 -42.46 11.58
C LEU A 139 12.10 -43.75 12.25
N ARG A 140 13.42 -44.03 12.28
CA ARG A 140 14.00 -45.23 12.92
C ARG A 140 13.67 -45.31 14.40
N SER A 141 13.69 -44.16 15.13
CA SER A 141 13.37 -44.14 16.56
C SER A 141 11.95 -44.59 16.89
N VAL A 142 11.03 -44.53 15.92
CA VAL A 142 9.64 -44.97 16.05
C VAL A 142 9.31 -46.19 15.19
N GLY A 143 10.33 -46.90 14.69
CA GLY A 143 10.17 -48.13 13.91
C GLY A 143 9.65 -47.97 12.48
N LEU A 144 9.71 -46.76 11.94
CA LEU A 144 9.27 -46.45 10.57
C LEU A 144 10.44 -46.42 9.59
N GLN A 145 10.13 -46.61 8.31
CA GLN A 145 11.03 -46.48 7.19
C GLN A 145 10.53 -45.40 6.23
N PRO A 146 11.41 -44.76 5.47
CA PRO A 146 10.99 -43.86 4.40
C PRO A 146 10.15 -44.61 3.36
N SER A 147 9.13 -43.93 2.82
CA SER A 147 8.38 -44.40 1.65
C SER A 147 9.27 -44.45 0.40
N SER A 148 8.88 -45.26 -0.60
CA SER A 148 9.48 -45.20 -1.93
C SER A 148 9.33 -43.82 -2.56
N ARG A 149 10.26 -43.52 -3.48
CA ARG A 149 10.13 -42.29 -4.28
C ARG A 149 8.91 -42.37 -5.18
N GLU A 150 8.18 -41.29 -5.26
CA GLU A 150 7.01 -41.12 -6.11
C GLU A 150 7.38 -41.10 -7.61
N GLU A 151 6.37 -41.36 -8.46
CA GLU A 151 6.48 -41.23 -9.90
C GLU A 151 6.79 -39.77 -10.32
N LYS A 152 7.42 -39.58 -11.47
CA LYS A 152 7.88 -38.27 -11.95
C LYS A 152 6.73 -37.26 -12.03
N GLU A 153 5.55 -37.64 -12.52
CA GLU A 153 4.40 -36.79 -12.67
C GLU A 153 3.91 -36.25 -11.31
N THR A 154 3.85 -37.14 -10.32
CA THR A 154 3.46 -36.78 -8.94
C THR A 154 4.50 -35.85 -8.30
N LEU A 155 5.79 -36.14 -8.49
CA LEU A 155 6.87 -35.28 -7.98
C LEU A 155 6.81 -33.89 -8.61
N LEU A 156 6.67 -33.80 -9.93
CA LEU A 156 6.57 -32.52 -10.63
C LEU A 156 5.35 -31.74 -10.16
N ARG A 157 4.19 -32.38 -10.07
CA ARG A 157 2.98 -31.73 -9.58
C ARG A 157 3.16 -31.16 -8.17
N ARG A 158 3.72 -31.94 -7.24
CA ARG A 158 3.95 -31.48 -5.86
C ARG A 158 4.89 -30.28 -5.82
N VAL A 159 6.06 -30.37 -6.44
CA VAL A 159 7.05 -29.29 -6.39
C VAL A 159 6.57 -28.02 -7.11
N SER A 160 5.77 -28.16 -8.17
CA SER A 160 5.17 -27.01 -8.86
C SER A 160 4.18 -26.28 -7.95
N PHE A 161 3.29 -27.00 -7.26
CA PHE A 161 2.37 -26.39 -6.30
C PHE A 161 3.10 -25.78 -5.09
N ASP A 162 4.13 -26.44 -4.58
CA ASP A 162 4.89 -25.93 -3.44
C ASP A 162 5.61 -24.63 -3.79
N LEU A 163 6.28 -24.57 -4.93
CA LEU A 163 7.13 -23.45 -5.32
C LEU A 163 6.39 -22.31 -6.05
N THR A 164 5.33 -22.64 -6.81
CA THR A 164 4.64 -21.63 -7.64
C THR A 164 3.13 -21.52 -7.37
N GLY A 165 2.55 -22.48 -6.67
CA GLY A 165 1.11 -22.57 -6.46
C GLY A 165 0.32 -22.98 -7.71
N LEU A 166 0.97 -23.33 -8.80
CA LEU A 166 0.36 -23.64 -10.09
C LEU A 166 0.62 -25.08 -10.52
N SER A 167 -0.29 -25.64 -11.29
CA SER A 167 -0.09 -26.94 -11.95
C SER A 167 0.96 -26.81 -13.05
N PRO A 168 1.80 -27.83 -13.25
CA PRO A 168 2.68 -27.88 -14.42
C PRO A 168 1.87 -28.01 -15.70
N SER A 169 2.36 -27.46 -16.80
CA SER A 169 1.82 -27.64 -18.13
C SER A 169 2.12 -29.05 -18.66
N LEU A 170 1.35 -29.49 -19.65
CA LEU A 170 1.61 -30.78 -20.33
C LEU A 170 3.02 -30.86 -20.91
N ALA A 171 3.52 -29.78 -21.49
CA ALA A 171 4.87 -29.71 -22.04
C ALA A 171 5.96 -29.88 -20.97
N GLU A 172 5.77 -29.30 -19.78
CA GLU A 172 6.69 -29.48 -18.64
C GLU A 172 6.66 -30.92 -18.12
N ILE A 173 5.48 -31.54 -18.08
CA ILE A 173 5.31 -32.95 -17.70
C ILE A 173 6.06 -33.84 -18.68
N ASP A 174 5.80 -33.70 -19.99
CA ASP A 174 6.46 -34.51 -21.04
C ASP A 174 7.98 -34.32 -21.04
N SER A 175 8.45 -33.09 -20.85
CA SER A 175 9.87 -32.75 -20.77
C SER A 175 10.55 -33.45 -19.56
N PHE A 176 9.90 -33.41 -18.39
CA PHE A 176 10.46 -34.03 -17.18
C PHE A 176 10.44 -35.56 -17.25
N ILE A 177 9.37 -36.17 -17.80
CA ILE A 177 9.28 -37.63 -17.96
C ILE A 177 10.40 -38.13 -18.89
N SER A 178 10.63 -37.42 -20.00
CA SER A 178 11.62 -37.78 -20.99
C SER A 178 13.08 -37.51 -20.57
N ASP A 179 13.33 -36.63 -19.59
CA ASP A 179 14.67 -36.36 -19.07
C ASP A 179 15.16 -37.52 -18.19
N SER A 180 16.05 -38.34 -18.72
CA SER A 180 16.70 -39.45 -18.00
C SER A 180 18.00 -39.04 -17.26
N SER A 181 18.36 -37.76 -17.27
CA SER A 181 19.58 -37.30 -16.61
C SER A 181 19.49 -37.43 -15.08
N PRO A 182 20.62 -37.69 -14.40
CA PRO A 182 20.64 -37.81 -12.93
C PRO A 182 20.16 -36.56 -12.19
N ARG A 183 20.20 -35.39 -12.85
CA ARG A 183 19.78 -34.09 -12.30
C ARG A 183 18.47 -33.58 -12.88
N ALA A 184 17.63 -34.45 -13.43
CA ALA A 184 16.35 -34.05 -14.04
C ALA A 184 15.44 -33.29 -13.04
N TYR A 185 15.36 -33.78 -11.80
CA TYR A 185 14.54 -33.17 -10.77
C TYR A 185 15.09 -31.80 -10.32
N GLU A 186 16.40 -31.72 -10.09
CA GLU A 186 17.07 -30.47 -9.71
C GLU A 186 16.91 -29.40 -10.77
N LYS A 187 16.95 -29.73 -12.06
CA LYS A 187 16.70 -28.78 -13.15
C LYS A 187 15.29 -28.21 -13.07
N VAL A 188 14.29 -29.05 -12.80
CA VAL A 188 12.90 -28.58 -12.61
C VAL A 188 12.81 -27.64 -11.41
N VAL A 189 13.42 -28.01 -10.28
CA VAL A 189 13.45 -27.14 -9.09
C VAL A 189 14.10 -25.79 -9.39
N ASP A 190 15.25 -25.79 -10.08
CA ASP A 190 15.96 -24.56 -10.46
C ASP A 190 15.09 -23.67 -11.38
N GLN A 191 14.36 -24.27 -12.34
CA GLN A 191 13.44 -23.55 -13.21
C GLN A 191 12.28 -22.92 -12.43
N LEU A 192 11.67 -23.66 -11.50
CA LEU A 192 10.56 -23.18 -10.69
C LEU A 192 11.01 -22.06 -9.72
N LEU A 193 12.21 -22.19 -9.13
CA LEU A 193 12.80 -21.14 -8.29
C LEU A 193 13.13 -19.87 -9.06
N ALA A 194 13.50 -19.98 -10.34
CA ALA A 194 13.74 -18.84 -11.22
C ALA A 194 12.45 -18.21 -11.79
N SER A 195 11.31 -18.85 -11.59
CA SER A 195 10.02 -18.34 -12.05
C SER A 195 9.56 -17.14 -11.21
N PRO A 196 9.01 -16.07 -11.82
CA PRO A 196 8.42 -14.97 -11.06
C PRO A 196 7.24 -15.43 -10.17
N ARG A 197 6.62 -16.57 -10.49
CA ARG A 197 5.54 -17.18 -9.69
C ARG A 197 6.02 -17.69 -8.33
N TYR A 198 7.32 -17.94 -8.18
CA TYR A 198 7.90 -18.30 -6.90
C TYR A 198 7.69 -17.20 -5.85
N GLY A 199 8.04 -15.96 -6.18
CA GLY A 199 7.82 -14.84 -5.28
C GLY A 199 6.35 -14.60 -4.98
N GLU A 200 5.45 -14.74 -5.97
CA GLU A 200 4.01 -14.65 -5.77
C GLU A 200 3.52 -15.70 -4.75
N ARG A 201 3.99 -16.94 -4.89
CA ARG A 201 3.64 -18.04 -3.98
C ARG A 201 4.18 -17.83 -2.57
N MET A 202 5.45 -17.46 -2.44
CA MET A 202 6.10 -17.26 -1.15
C MET A 202 5.55 -16.05 -0.39
N ALA A 203 5.13 -15.01 -1.13
CA ALA A 203 4.57 -13.80 -0.55
C ALA A 203 3.22 -14.04 0.16
N LEU A 204 2.42 -15.04 -0.22
CA LEU A 204 1.06 -15.23 0.31
C LEU A 204 1.02 -15.27 1.84
N ASN A 205 1.82 -16.13 2.46
CA ASN A 205 1.84 -16.25 3.91
C ASN A 205 2.33 -14.97 4.60
N TRP A 206 3.24 -14.23 3.96
CA TRP A 206 3.73 -12.96 4.47
C TRP A 206 2.66 -11.87 4.38
N LEU A 207 1.94 -11.81 3.26
CA LEU A 207 0.84 -10.85 3.06
C LEU A 207 -0.28 -11.08 4.07
N ASP A 208 -0.64 -12.33 4.34
CA ASP A 208 -1.63 -12.70 5.35
C ASP A 208 -1.17 -12.29 6.75
N ALA A 209 0.05 -12.66 7.13
CA ALA A 209 0.61 -12.31 8.44
C ALA A 209 0.71 -10.78 8.62
N ALA A 210 1.06 -10.04 7.57
CA ALA A 210 1.12 -8.59 7.56
C ALA A 210 -0.24 -7.90 7.38
N ARG A 211 -1.35 -8.64 7.28
CA ARG A 211 -2.73 -8.14 7.14
C ARG A 211 -2.95 -7.29 5.88
N TYR A 212 -2.26 -7.63 4.79
CA TYR A 212 -2.36 -6.91 3.53
C TYR A 212 -3.80 -6.85 3.02
N ALA A 213 -4.23 -5.64 2.64
CA ALA A 213 -5.45 -5.42 1.88
C ALA A 213 -5.36 -4.13 1.06
N ASP A 214 -6.01 -4.11 -0.11
CA ASP A 214 -6.23 -2.89 -0.90
C ASP A 214 -7.57 -2.22 -0.52
N SER A 215 -7.96 -2.34 0.75
CA SER A 215 -9.15 -1.73 1.33
C SER A 215 -8.92 -1.32 2.78
N HIS A 216 -9.84 -0.54 3.35
CA HIS A 216 -9.71 0.03 4.70
C HIS A 216 -9.92 -0.99 5.82
N GLY A 217 -10.74 -2.04 5.61
CA GLY A 217 -10.99 -3.10 6.58
C GLY A 217 -12.05 -2.79 7.65
N TYR A 218 -12.73 -1.65 7.59
CA TYR A 218 -13.88 -1.31 8.42
C TYR A 218 -15.17 -1.25 7.61
N SER A 219 -16.30 -0.93 8.24
CA SER A 219 -17.65 -1.03 7.69
C SER A 219 -17.83 -0.36 6.32
N LEU A 220 -17.21 0.77 6.06
CA LEU A 220 -17.23 1.41 4.75
C LEU A 220 -16.18 0.86 3.77
N ASP A 221 -15.34 -0.01 4.20
CA ASP A 221 -14.31 -0.78 3.47
C ASP A 221 -13.90 -0.24 2.10
N ARG A 222 -13.49 1.02 2.06
CA ARG A 222 -13.12 1.73 0.83
C ARG A 222 -11.80 1.22 0.29
N ARG A 223 -11.62 1.35 -1.02
CA ARG A 223 -10.36 1.01 -1.67
C ARG A 223 -9.24 1.96 -1.24
N ARG A 224 -8.07 1.38 -1.01
CA ARG A 224 -6.79 2.09 -0.89
C ARG A 224 -5.73 1.43 -1.76
N VAL A 225 -4.64 2.13 -2.02
CA VAL A 225 -3.56 1.64 -2.88
C VAL A 225 -2.42 1.13 -2.01
N MET A 226 -2.41 -0.19 -1.77
CA MET A 226 -1.34 -0.90 -1.04
C MET A 226 -0.57 -1.89 -1.92
N TRP A 227 -1.07 -2.19 -3.13
CA TRP A 227 -0.45 -3.13 -4.06
C TRP A 227 1.04 -2.85 -4.38
N PRO A 228 1.60 -1.61 -4.33
CA PRO A 228 3.03 -1.41 -4.54
C PRO A 228 3.89 -2.09 -3.47
N TRP A 229 3.42 -2.13 -2.22
CA TRP A 229 4.07 -2.87 -1.15
C TRP A 229 3.99 -4.39 -1.37
N ARG A 230 2.84 -4.91 -1.77
CA ARG A 230 2.68 -6.33 -2.16
C ARG A 230 3.69 -6.70 -3.25
N ASP A 231 3.79 -5.90 -4.29
CA ASP A 231 4.69 -6.16 -5.41
C ASP A 231 6.16 -6.10 -4.96
N TRP A 232 6.50 -5.19 -4.03
CA TRP A 232 7.81 -5.15 -3.39
C TRP A 232 8.11 -6.46 -2.63
N VAL A 233 7.15 -6.98 -1.86
CA VAL A 233 7.30 -8.25 -1.13
C VAL A 233 7.55 -9.40 -2.11
N ILE A 234 6.75 -9.51 -3.18
CA ILE A 234 6.93 -10.51 -4.23
C ILE A 234 8.33 -10.43 -4.84
N GLU A 235 8.78 -9.22 -5.16
CA GLU A 235 10.10 -8.99 -5.74
C GLU A 235 11.23 -9.32 -4.75
N ALA A 236 11.06 -9.03 -3.48
CA ALA A 236 12.01 -9.37 -2.42
C ALA A 236 12.23 -10.89 -2.32
N PHE A 237 11.16 -11.69 -2.39
CA PHE A 237 11.26 -13.15 -2.46
C PHE A 237 11.92 -13.62 -3.74
N ASN A 238 11.56 -13.07 -4.89
CA ASN A 238 12.21 -13.44 -6.17
C ASN A 238 13.69 -13.07 -6.22
N LYS A 239 14.09 -11.99 -5.57
CA LYS A 239 15.50 -11.58 -5.44
C LYS A 239 16.25 -12.33 -4.33
N ASN A 240 15.53 -13.10 -3.53
CA ASN A 240 16.07 -13.82 -2.38
C ASN A 240 16.92 -12.92 -1.48
N ILE A 241 16.41 -11.72 -1.14
CA ILE A 241 17.12 -10.80 -0.24
C ILE A 241 17.28 -11.43 1.14
N SER A 242 18.33 -11.08 1.87
CA SER A 242 18.55 -11.61 3.22
C SER A 242 17.43 -11.19 4.17
N PHE A 243 17.13 -12.03 5.16
CA PHE A 243 16.03 -11.77 6.10
C PHE A 243 16.23 -10.49 6.92
N ASP A 244 17.46 -10.20 7.32
CA ASP A 244 17.80 -8.97 8.02
C ASP A 244 17.53 -7.72 7.18
N GLN A 245 17.91 -7.73 5.89
CA GLN A 245 17.57 -6.65 4.95
C GLN A 245 16.06 -6.54 4.76
N PHE A 246 15.36 -7.66 4.61
CA PHE A 246 13.91 -7.70 4.46
C PHE A 246 13.19 -7.08 5.67
N VAL A 247 13.67 -7.33 6.89
CA VAL A 247 13.14 -6.73 8.13
C VAL A 247 13.43 -5.23 8.18
N ILE A 248 14.70 -4.85 7.97
CA ILE A 248 15.13 -3.44 8.06
C ILE A 248 14.35 -2.57 7.07
N GLU A 249 14.21 -3.02 5.83
CA GLU A 249 13.53 -2.22 4.81
C GLU A 249 12.03 -2.07 5.10
N GLN A 250 11.36 -3.07 5.66
CA GLN A 250 9.95 -2.98 6.01
C GLN A 250 9.67 -2.13 7.26
N LEU A 251 10.56 -2.14 8.25
CA LEU A 251 10.37 -1.37 9.47
C LEU A 251 10.90 0.06 9.38
N ALA A 252 12.03 0.26 8.69
CA ALA A 252 12.80 1.49 8.70
C ALA A 252 13.48 1.82 7.35
N GLY A 253 12.92 1.34 6.25
CA GLY A 253 13.50 1.53 4.91
C GLY A 253 13.60 3.00 4.49
N ASP A 254 12.71 3.85 4.97
CA ASP A 254 12.70 5.31 4.75
C ASP A 254 13.75 6.05 5.59
N LEU A 255 14.26 5.44 6.65
CA LEU A 255 15.29 5.99 7.53
C LEU A 255 16.72 5.61 7.11
N LEU A 256 16.88 4.78 6.10
CA LEU A 256 18.19 4.42 5.57
C LEU A 256 18.89 5.64 4.94
N PRO A 257 20.23 5.68 4.91
CA PRO A 257 20.95 6.73 4.19
C PRO A 257 20.56 6.75 2.70
N GLU A 258 20.13 7.91 2.20
CA GLU A 258 19.68 8.11 0.81
C GLU A 258 18.67 7.02 0.34
N PRO A 259 17.53 6.86 1.02
CA PRO A 259 16.64 5.73 0.79
C PRO A 259 16.05 5.74 -0.62
N LYS A 260 16.20 4.62 -1.32
CA LYS A 260 15.62 4.39 -2.65
C LYS A 260 14.10 4.28 -2.58
N LEU A 261 13.42 4.46 -3.71
CA LEU A 261 11.96 4.36 -3.78
C LEU A 261 11.45 3.00 -3.25
N GLY A 262 12.08 1.90 -3.65
CA GLY A 262 11.70 0.56 -3.18
C GLY A 262 11.79 0.41 -1.66
N GLN A 263 12.83 0.96 -1.02
CA GLN A 263 13.00 0.95 0.43
C GLN A 263 11.91 1.75 1.16
N LYS A 264 11.49 2.87 0.57
CA LYS A 264 10.34 3.65 1.08
C LYS A 264 9.01 2.89 0.89
N VAL A 265 8.84 2.19 -0.24
CA VAL A 265 7.67 1.35 -0.49
C VAL A 265 7.61 0.19 0.50
N ALA A 266 8.75 -0.40 0.87
CA ALA A 266 8.83 -1.48 1.84
C ALA A 266 8.19 -1.11 3.19
N THR A 267 8.32 0.16 3.63
CA THR A 267 7.70 0.64 4.89
C THR A 267 6.17 0.64 4.87
N GLY A 268 5.56 0.32 3.73
CA GLY A 268 4.13 0.04 3.61
C GLY A 268 3.65 -1.08 4.55
N PHE A 269 4.55 -1.95 5.04
CA PHE A 269 4.26 -2.89 6.13
C PHE A 269 3.58 -2.19 7.32
N ASN A 270 4.09 -1.03 7.73
CA ASN A 270 3.55 -0.25 8.84
C ASN A 270 2.20 0.42 8.52
N ARG A 271 1.70 0.30 7.28
CA ARG A 271 0.46 0.91 6.79
C ARG A 271 -0.66 -0.11 6.50
N ASN A 272 -0.43 -1.40 6.75
CA ASN A 272 -1.43 -2.47 6.50
C ASN A 272 -2.54 -2.53 7.57
N HIS A 273 -2.47 -1.74 8.65
CA HIS A 273 -3.55 -1.66 9.63
C HIS A 273 -4.86 -1.18 9.00
N SER A 274 -5.97 -1.49 9.64
CA SER A 274 -7.29 -0.99 9.25
C SER A 274 -7.39 0.52 9.46
N ILE A 275 -8.21 1.20 8.63
CA ILE A 275 -8.41 2.64 8.67
C ILE A 275 -9.90 2.92 8.88
N GLN A 276 -10.23 3.74 9.88
CA GLN A 276 -11.61 4.13 10.16
C GLN A 276 -12.05 5.29 9.25
N SER A 277 -13.22 5.15 8.65
CA SER A 277 -13.82 6.18 7.79
C SER A 277 -15.24 6.60 8.19
N GLU A 278 -15.76 6.11 9.32
CA GLU A 278 -17.08 6.46 9.84
C GLU A 278 -17.07 7.82 10.54
N GLY A 279 -18.21 8.53 10.47
CA GLY A 279 -18.40 9.78 11.21
C GLY A 279 -18.62 9.53 12.71
N GLY A 280 -18.20 10.50 13.53
CA GLY A 280 -18.45 10.47 14.99
C GLY A 280 -17.43 9.67 15.81
N VAL A 281 -16.33 9.23 15.20
CA VAL A 281 -15.21 8.57 15.90
C VAL A 281 -14.30 9.61 16.54
N ILE A 282 -13.55 9.20 17.56
CA ILE A 282 -12.53 10.02 18.22
C ILE A 282 -11.18 9.74 17.55
N ASP A 283 -10.64 10.73 16.84
CA ASP A 283 -9.38 10.59 16.08
C ASP A 283 -8.22 10.04 16.92
N GLU A 284 -8.08 10.50 18.15
CA GLU A 284 -6.99 10.09 19.04
C GLU A 284 -7.14 8.64 19.50
N GLU A 285 -8.36 8.15 19.72
CA GLU A 285 -8.61 6.75 20.04
C GLU A 285 -8.10 5.83 18.92
N TYR A 286 -8.50 6.12 17.68
CA TYR A 286 -8.07 5.31 16.53
C TYR A 286 -6.58 5.49 16.20
N ARG A 287 -6.00 6.67 16.49
CA ARG A 287 -4.55 6.86 16.37
C ARG A 287 -3.81 5.94 17.33
N VAL A 288 -4.25 5.86 18.58
CA VAL A 288 -3.66 4.95 19.59
C VAL A 288 -3.83 3.50 19.18
N GLU A 289 -5.02 3.08 18.75
CA GLU A 289 -5.27 1.71 18.27
C GLU A 289 -4.40 1.36 17.06
N THR A 290 -4.18 2.29 16.14
CA THR A 290 -3.28 2.09 14.99
C THR A 290 -1.82 1.85 15.44
N VAL A 291 -1.34 2.57 16.45
CA VAL A 291 0.01 2.35 16.99
C VAL A 291 0.10 1.01 17.72
N VAL A 292 -0.91 0.66 18.51
CA VAL A 292 -1.01 -0.66 19.17
C VAL A 292 -0.98 -1.79 18.14
N ASP A 293 -1.77 -1.66 17.09
CA ASP A 293 -1.82 -2.63 15.99
C ASP A 293 -0.44 -2.83 15.32
N ARG A 294 0.36 -1.78 15.13
CA ARG A 294 1.74 -1.89 14.64
C ARG A 294 2.65 -2.65 15.59
N VAL A 295 2.54 -2.39 16.90
CA VAL A 295 3.29 -3.13 17.93
C VAL A 295 2.94 -4.61 17.89
N GLU A 296 1.65 -4.94 17.92
CA GLU A 296 1.17 -6.32 17.93
C GLU A 296 1.55 -7.08 16.66
N THR A 297 1.39 -6.43 15.50
CA THR A 297 1.75 -7.06 14.22
C THR A 297 3.25 -7.25 14.10
N THR A 298 4.04 -6.23 14.44
CA THR A 298 5.50 -6.33 14.35
C THR A 298 6.03 -7.43 15.26
N SER A 299 5.51 -7.51 16.50
CA SER A 299 5.90 -8.56 17.44
C SER A 299 5.47 -9.96 16.95
N ALA A 300 4.25 -10.11 16.45
CA ALA A 300 3.76 -11.39 15.96
C ALA A 300 4.52 -11.87 14.72
N VAL A 301 4.73 -10.98 13.74
CA VAL A 301 5.31 -11.33 12.44
C VAL A 301 6.82 -11.51 12.49
N PHE A 302 7.55 -10.62 13.18
CA PHE A 302 9.03 -10.66 13.19
C PHE A 302 9.61 -11.38 14.41
N LEU A 303 8.94 -11.33 15.56
CA LEU A 303 9.45 -11.94 16.79
C LEU A 303 8.77 -13.27 17.13
N GLY A 304 7.61 -13.56 16.52
CA GLY A 304 6.80 -14.73 16.88
C GLY A 304 6.25 -14.67 18.30
N LEU A 305 6.07 -13.46 18.85
CA LEU A 305 5.61 -13.20 20.21
C LEU A 305 4.31 -12.37 20.20
N THR A 306 3.43 -12.62 21.16
CA THR A 306 2.17 -11.89 21.31
C THR A 306 2.32 -10.81 22.38
N PHE A 307 2.41 -9.53 21.98
CA PHE A 307 2.59 -8.41 22.90
C PHE A 307 1.28 -7.86 23.49
N GLY A 308 0.12 -8.18 22.94
CA GLY A 308 -1.16 -7.58 23.30
C GLY A 308 -1.52 -7.63 24.77
N CYS A 309 -1.18 -8.72 25.49
CA CYS A 309 -1.39 -8.81 26.93
C CYS A 309 -0.59 -7.76 27.72
N ALA A 310 0.59 -7.42 27.23
CA ALA A 310 1.48 -6.46 27.89
C ALA A 310 1.00 -5.00 27.76
N ARG A 311 -0.04 -4.73 26.98
CA ARG A 311 -0.72 -3.43 26.92
C ARG A 311 -1.29 -3.01 28.29
N CYS A 312 -1.80 -3.96 29.09
CA CYS A 312 -2.48 -3.69 30.35
C CYS A 312 -1.69 -4.11 31.58
N HIS A 313 -0.86 -5.16 31.46
CA HIS A 313 -0.07 -5.73 32.58
C HIS A 313 1.12 -6.50 32.02
N ASP A 314 2.11 -6.83 32.84
CA ASP A 314 3.23 -7.69 32.43
C ASP A 314 2.71 -9.01 31.84
N HIS A 315 3.31 -9.48 30.73
CA HIS A 315 2.87 -10.68 30.05
C HIS A 315 3.02 -11.91 30.96
N LYS A 316 1.99 -12.75 31.01
CA LYS A 316 1.95 -13.90 31.95
C LYS A 316 3.01 -14.97 31.65
N TYR A 317 3.22 -15.26 30.36
CA TYR A 317 4.04 -16.41 29.93
C TYR A 317 5.40 -15.97 29.39
N ASP A 318 5.43 -14.87 28.67
CA ASP A 318 6.62 -14.33 28.01
C ASP A 318 7.28 -13.22 28.84
N PRO A 319 8.60 -13.06 28.78
CA PRO A 319 9.30 -12.04 29.54
C PRO A 319 9.18 -10.66 28.89
N ILE A 320 7.96 -10.17 28.79
CA ILE A 320 7.60 -8.88 28.20
C ILE A 320 6.84 -8.09 29.26
N SER A 321 7.42 -7.00 29.74
CA SER A 321 6.76 -6.10 30.68
C SER A 321 5.83 -5.11 29.96
N GLN A 322 4.90 -4.53 30.72
CA GLN A 322 4.09 -3.42 30.25
C GLN A 322 4.96 -2.22 29.83
N GLU A 323 6.02 -1.94 30.58
CA GLU A 323 6.98 -0.89 30.24
C GLU A 323 7.61 -1.13 28.86
N GLU A 324 8.06 -2.36 28.56
CA GLU A 324 8.64 -2.71 27.27
C GLU A 324 7.61 -2.61 26.13
N PHE A 325 6.34 -2.92 26.39
CA PHE A 325 5.27 -2.68 25.43
C PHE A 325 5.19 -1.20 25.04
N TYR A 326 5.19 -0.28 26.01
CA TYR A 326 5.11 1.16 25.74
C TYR A 326 6.43 1.74 25.21
N GLN A 327 7.58 1.17 25.53
CA GLN A 327 8.84 1.50 24.88
C GLN A 327 8.79 1.12 23.38
N PHE A 328 8.24 -0.04 23.06
CA PHE A 328 8.07 -0.46 21.68
C PHE A 328 6.98 0.38 20.95
N TYR A 329 5.89 0.69 21.63
CA TYR A 329 4.85 1.60 21.17
C TYR A 329 5.44 2.97 20.78
N ALA A 330 6.37 3.51 21.56
CA ALA A 330 6.99 4.81 21.30
C ALA A 330 7.73 4.87 19.94
N LEU A 331 8.24 3.75 19.43
CA LEU A 331 8.90 3.68 18.12
C LEU A 331 7.94 3.98 16.96
N PHE A 332 6.64 3.68 17.12
CA PHE A 332 5.60 3.92 16.11
C PHE A 332 4.72 5.14 16.38
N ASN A 333 4.84 5.74 17.56
CA ASN A 333 4.00 6.86 18.00
C ASN A 333 4.36 8.21 17.36
N ASN A 334 5.44 8.28 16.60
CA ASN A 334 5.93 9.48 15.94
C ASN A 334 5.52 9.58 14.46
N VAL A 335 4.75 8.63 13.95
CA VAL A 335 4.27 8.65 12.56
C VAL A 335 3.12 9.65 12.43
N PRO A 336 3.22 10.66 11.54
CA PRO A 336 2.21 11.70 11.38
C PRO A 336 1.02 11.20 10.54
N GLU A 337 0.36 10.16 10.98
CA GLU A 337 -0.76 9.52 10.33
C GLU A 337 -2.07 9.84 11.05
N ARG A 338 -3.11 10.08 10.27
CA ARG A 338 -4.48 10.14 10.78
C ARG A 338 -5.11 8.76 10.67
N ALA A 339 -5.54 8.20 11.78
CA ALA A 339 -6.24 6.92 11.82
C ALA A 339 -7.70 7.00 11.34
N HIS A 340 -8.21 8.21 11.17
CA HIS A 340 -9.54 8.51 10.66
C HIS A 340 -9.45 9.41 9.42
N VAL A 341 -10.02 8.98 8.31
CA VAL A 341 -9.93 9.67 7.00
C VAL A 341 -11.22 10.38 6.57
N GLY A 342 -12.27 10.30 7.37
CA GLY A 342 -13.58 10.92 7.08
C GLY A 342 -14.27 10.32 5.84
N ASN A 343 -15.41 10.90 5.46
CA ASN A 343 -16.26 10.41 4.37
C ASN A 343 -15.84 10.84 2.96
N SER A 344 -14.62 11.30 2.76
CA SER A 344 -14.16 11.81 1.46
C SER A 344 -13.55 10.68 0.59
N ASP A 345 -14.14 10.42 -0.57
CA ASP A 345 -13.60 9.48 -1.58
C ASP A 345 -12.31 9.96 -2.26
N LYS A 346 -11.83 11.15 -1.93
CA LYS A 346 -10.75 11.83 -2.67
C LYS A 346 -9.42 11.84 -1.96
N GLN A 347 -9.31 11.30 -0.78
CA GLN A 347 -8.12 11.49 0.03
C GLN A 347 -7.34 10.19 0.16
N ALA A 348 -6.18 10.14 -0.50
CA ALA A 348 -5.15 9.20 -0.10
C ALA A 348 -4.74 9.52 1.34
N ASP A 349 -4.67 8.51 2.17
CA ASP A 349 -4.29 8.63 3.57
C ASP A 349 -2.87 9.18 3.66
N GLN A 350 -2.72 10.32 4.28
CA GLN A 350 -1.40 10.91 4.50
C GLN A 350 -0.70 10.24 5.70
N PRO A 351 0.63 10.09 5.65
CA PRO A 351 1.52 10.41 4.53
C PRO A 351 1.39 9.38 3.38
N PHE A 352 1.53 9.82 2.14
CA PHE A 352 1.54 8.93 0.96
C PHE A 352 2.78 9.14 0.09
N LEU A 353 3.14 8.10 -0.66
CA LEU A 353 4.29 8.06 -1.54
C LEU A 353 3.82 7.84 -2.98
N LYS A 354 4.36 8.62 -3.93
CA LYS A 354 4.20 8.32 -5.35
C LYS A 354 5.15 7.17 -5.73
N ALA A 355 4.59 6.01 -5.99
CA ALA A 355 5.31 4.80 -6.35
C ALA A 355 4.90 4.33 -7.76
N PRO A 356 5.50 4.89 -8.83
CA PRO A 356 5.20 4.45 -10.18
C PRO A 356 5.67 3.00 -10.38
N SER A 357 4.89 2.21 -11.12
CA SER A 357 5.33 0.90 -11.63
C SER A 357 6.54 1.07 -12.57
N THR A 358 7.26 -0.01 -12.85
CA THR A 358 8.40 0.01 -13.80
C THR A 358 7.99 0.61 -15.14
N LEU A 359 6.84 0.20 -15.69
CA LEU A 359 6.31 0.75 -16.94
C LEU A 359 6.00 2.25 -16.84
N GLN A 360 5.36 2.67 -15.75
CA GLN A 360 5.08 4.10 -15.51
C GLN A 360 6.37 4.90 -15.33
N TYR A 361 7.38 4.33 -14.69
CA TYR A 361 8.68 4.98 -14.53
C TYR A 361 9.39 5.16 -15.87
N GLU A 362 9.41 4.13 -16.72
CA GLU A 362 9.95 4.21 -18.09
C GLU A 362 9.24 5.27 -18.92
N GLN A 363 7.90 5.31 -18.83
CA GLN A 363 7.11 6.36 -19.49
C GLN A 363 7.44 7.76 -18.95
N LEU A 364 7.60 7.92 -17.64
CA LEU A 364 8.00 9.19 -17.03
C LEU A 364 9.40 9.63 -17.47
N VAL A 365 10.36 8.70 -17.56
CA VAL A 365 11.71 8.98 -18.07
C VAL A 365 11.65 9.43 -19.52
N SER A 366 10.92 8.70 -20.37
CA SER A 366 10.70 9.06 -21.77
C SER A 366 10.08 10.44 -21.93
N LEU A 367 9.03 10.74 -21.16
CA LEU A 367 8.37 12.04 -21.18
C LEU A 367 9.30 13.18 -20.73
N ARG A 368 10.15 12.97 -19.72
CA ARG A 368 11.13 13.95 -19.27
C ARG A 368 12.22 14.22 -20.31
N VAL A 369 12.66 13.18 -21.02
CA VAL A 369 13.61 13.33 -22.14
C VAL A 369 12.99 14.17 -23.24
N ASN A 370 11.75 13.85 -23.63
CA ASN A 370 11.01 14.60 -24.65
C ASN A 370 10.76 16.06 -24.22
N GLU A 371 10.39 16.28 -22.95
CA GLU A 371 10.22 17.64 -22.40
C GLU A 371 11.52 18.47 -22.49
N LYS A 372 12.65 17.86 -22.13
CA LYS A 372 13.95 18.51 -22.22
C LYS A 372 14.33 18.85 -23.67
N GLN A 373 14.08 17.92 -24.59
CA GLN A 373 14.32 18.11 -26.01
C GLN A 373 13.44 19.25 -26.57
N LEU A 374 12.13 19.22 -26.27
CA LEU A 374 11.19 20.27 -26.68
C LEU A 374 11.57 21.64 -26.09
N LYS A 375 12.03 21.72 -24.86
CA LYS A 375 12.54 22.97 -24.27
C LYS A 375 13.75 23.49 -25.05
N THR A 376 14.69 22.61 -25.41
CA THR A 376 15.85 22.97 -26.19
C THR A 376 15.47 23.48 -27.60
N GLU A 377 14.48 22.82 -28.24
CA GLU A 377 13.95 23.25 -29.55
C GLU A 377 13.22 24.59 -29.46
N ILE A 378 12.46 24.84 -28.40
CA ILE A 378 11.80 26.12 -28.11
C ILE A 378 12.86 27.22 -27.94
N ASP A 379 13.89 26.98 -27.12
CA ASP A 379 14.96 27.94 -26.88
C ASP A 379 15.76 28.23 -28.16
N ALA A 380 16.01 27.24 -29.00
CA ALA A 380 16.67 27.40 -30.30
C ALA A 380 15.76 28.13 -31.32
N SER A 381 14.44 27.95 -31.25
CA SER A 381 13.46 28.58 -32.15
C SER A 381 13.10 30.03 -31.72
N SER A 382 13.36 30.40 -30.48
CA SER A 382 13.12 31.77 -29.96
C SER A 382 14.03 32.81 -30.63
N LEU A 383 15.01 32.38 -31.42
CA LEU A 383 15.80 33.23 -32.31
C LEU A 383 15.10 33.55 -33.65
N SER A 384 13.97 32.94 -33.96
CA SER A 384 13.09 33.31 -35.07
C SER A 384 11.72 33.69 -34.50
N HIS A 385 11.24 34.90 -34.72
CA HIS A 385 9.95 35.44 -34.29
C HIS A 385 8.77 34.59 -34.82
N LYS A 386 8.59 33.38 -34.30
CA LYS A 386 7.45 32.57 -34.60
C LYS A 386 6.42 32.79 -33.50
N LEU A 387 5.29 33.39 -33.86
CA LEU A 387 4.12 33.57 -32.99
C LEU A 387 3.71 32.26 -32.36
N ILE A 388 3.63 32.19 -31.04
CA ILE A 388 3.26 30.97 -30.27
C ILE A 388 1.77 30.99 -29.96
N GLU A 389 1.06 29.94 -30.41
CA GLU A 389 -0.35 29.75 -30.06
C GLU A 389 -0.49 29.03 -28.73
N LYS A 390 -1.24 29.62 -27.81
CA LYS A 390 -1.69 28.97 -26.57
C LYS A 390 -3.20 28.67 -26.69
N VAL A 391 -3.54 27.47 -27.13
CA VAL A 391 -4.91 27.02 -27.28
C VAL A 391 -5.55 26.79 -25.90
N TRP A 392 -6.78 27.27 -25.71
CA TRP A 392 -7.54 27.13 -24.48
C TRP A 392 -8.84 26.33 -24.64
N ILE A 393 -9.51 26.49 -25.77
CA ILE A 393 -10.72 25.75 -26.12
C ILE A 393 -10.44 25.10 -27.48
N ASP A 394 -10.66 23.77 -27.56
CA ASP A 394 -10.55 22.97 -28.78
C ASP A 394 -11.56 21.83 -28.69
N ASP A 395 -11.16 20.57 -28.84
CA ASP A 395 -12.02 19.39 -28.68
C ASP A 395 -12.76 19.31 -27.33
N TYR A 396 -12.25 20.03 -26.32
CA TYR A 396 -12.75 20.05 -24.94
C TYR A 396 -12.73 21.44 -24.34
N LEU A 397 -13.60 21.65 -23.35
CA LEU A 397 -13.55 22.86 -22.52
C LEU A 397 -12.43 22.73 -21.47
N PRO A 398 -11.84 23.84 -21.03
CA PRO A 398 -10.84 23.82 -19.97
C PRO A 398 -11.39 23.22 -18.67
N GLU A 399 -10.51 22.55 -17.92
CA GLU A 399 -10.89 21.91 -16.66
C GLU A 399 -11.37 22.94 -15.62
N GLY A 400 -12.49 22.61 -14.95
CA GLY A 400 -13.00 23.39 -13.83
C GLY A 400 -13.70 24.71 -14.20
N VAL A 401 -14.17 24.85 -15.46
CA VAL A 401 -14.99 25.99 -15.90
C VAL A 401 -16.48 25.70 -15.72
N ASN A 402 -17.25 26.78 -15.54
CA ASN A 402 -18.71 26.72 -15.60
C ASN A 402 -19.15 27.05 -17.04
N ALA A 403 -19.77 26.08 -17.71
CA ALA A 403 -20.35 26.27 -19.02
C ALA A 403 -21.81 26.77 -18.89
N LEU A 404 -22.16 27.82 -19.61
CA LEU A 404 -23.50 28.42 -19.62
C LEU A 404 -23.93 28.74 -21.06
N GLY A 405 -25.24 28.82 -21.30
CA GLY A 405 -25.79 29.22 -22.59
C GLY A 405 -27.19 29.83 -22.43
N ASN A 406 -27.52 30.77 -23.32
CA ASN A 406 -28.84 31.31 -23.47
C ASN A 406 -29.25 31.31 -24.95
N GLY A 407 -30.53 31.24 -25.26
CA GLY A 407 -31.07 31.18 -26.65
C GLY A 407 -31.89 29.93 -26.90
N SER A 408 -32.66 29.95 -27.99
CA SER A 408 -33.55 28.87 -28.41
C SER A 408 -32.74 27.75 -29.07
N GLY A 409 -32.26 26.81 -28.28
CA GLY A 409 -31.72 25.59 -28.88
C GLY A 409 -30.66 24.89 -28.03
N GLY A 410 -31.04 23.81 -27.44
CA GLY A 410 -30.17 22.72 -27.07
C GLY A 410 -29.17 22.97 -25.95
N ASP A 411 -28.20 22.06 -25.85
CA ASP A 411 -27.16 22.01 -24.88
C ASP A 411 -26.28 23.27 -24.84
N VAL A 412 -25.75 23.59 -23.68
CA VAL A 412 -24.91 24.76 -23.43
C VAL A 412 -23.73 24.84 -24.41
N PHE A 413 -23.07 23.71 -24.68
CA PHE A 413 -22.07 23.51 -25.71
C PHE A 413 -22.39 22.22 -26.48
N GLU A 414 -22.85 22.35 -27.72
CA GLU A 414 -23.09 21.22 -28.60
C GLU A 414 -21.80 20.90 -29.35
N PHE A 415 -21.07 19.88 -28.92
CA PHE A 415 -19.89 19.38 -29.65
C PHE A 415 -20.32 18.43 -30.78
N VAL A 416 -19.82 18.70 -31.97
CA VAL A 416 -20.10 17.97 -33.19
C VAL A 416 -18.83 17.46 -33.86
N SER A 417 -18.91 16.41 -34.67
CA SER A 417 -17.74 15.72 -35.26
C SER A 417 -17.88 15.46 -36.74
N LYS A 418 -16.75 15.29 -37.43
CA LYS A 418 -16.72 14.76 -38.83
C LYS A 418 -17.36 13.35 -38.87
N PRO A 419 -17.90 12.91 -40.02
CA PRO A 419 -18.01 13.64 -41.29
C PRO A 419 -19.26 14.52 -41.39
N LYS A 420 -20.16 14.54 -40.42
CA LYS A 420 -21.44 15.25 -40.50
C LYS A 420 -21.33 16.77 -40.36
N HIS A 421 -20.31 17.23 -39.68
CA HIS A 421 -20.12 18.64 -39.34
C HIS A 421 -18.70 19.11 -39.64
N PRO A 422 -18.50 20.40 -39.95
CA PRO A 422 -17.18 20.98 -40.13
C PRO A 422 -16.38 20.98 -38.81
N VAL A 423 -15.12 20.55 -38.87
CA VAL A 423 -14.14 20.58 -37.77
C VAL A 423 -12.83 21.10 -38.35
N TYR A 424 -12.23 22.14 -37.74
CA TYR A 424 -10.98 22.71 -38.15
C TYR A 424 -9.80 21.91 -37.58
N SER A 425 -9.76 21.75 -36.25
CA SER A 425 -8.68 21.13 -35.48
C SER A 425 -9.21 19.93 -34.71
N GLY A 426 -8.37 18.92 -34.46
CA GLY A 426 -8.75 17.75 -33.67
C GLY A 426 -9.93 16.95 -34.23
N ASN A 427 -10.83 16.53 -33.36
CA ASN A 427 -11.95 15.62 -33.64
C ASN A 427 -13.32 16.29 -33.59
N ARG A 428 -13.45 17.44 -32.93
CA ARG A 428 -14.73 18.08 -32.64
C ARG A 428 -14.63 19.60 -32.74
N SER A 429 -15.72 20.22 -33.22
CA SER A 429 -16.00 21.65 -33.07
C SER A 429 -17.26 21.83 -32.21
N HIS A 430 -17.51 23.02 -31.70
CA HIS A 430 -18.77 23.29 -31.03
C HIS A 430 -19.67 24.16 -31.89
N ARG A 431 -20.97 23.78 -31.97
CA ARG A 431 -21.97 24.38 -32.83
C ARG A 431 -22.99 25.17 -32.02
N ARG A 432 -23.53 26.24 -32.62
CA ARG A 432 -24.73 26.90 -32.12
C ARG A 432 -25.65 27.26 -33.29
N ILE A 433 -26.96 26.99 -33.09
CA ILE A 433 -28.01 27.43 -33.96
C ILE A 433 -28.87 28.45 -33.18
N SER A 434 -29.19 29.58 -33.77
CA SER A 434 -30.04 30.57 -33.09
C SER A 434 -30.95 31.31 -34.08
N GLN A 435 -32.13 31.68 -33.54
CA GLN A 435 -33.06 32.70 -34.11
C GLN A 435 -33.04 33.87 -33.18
N GLY A 436 -32.56 35.03 -33.63
CA GLY A 436 -32.18 36.13 -32.80
C GLY A 436 -30.84 35.92 -32.09
N ARG A 437 -30.66 36.51 -30.90
CA ARG A 437 -29.40 36.43 -30.17
C ARG A 437 -29.23 35.09 -29.45
N GLY A 438 -28.16 34.36 -29.79
CA GLY A 438 -27.72 33.13 -29.14
C GLY A 438 -26.30 33.27 -28.58
N GLN A 439 -26.05 32.72 -27.41
CA GLN A 439 -24.76 32.74 -26.75
C GLN A 439 -24.47 31.44 -26.01
N HIS A 440 -23.23 30.97 -26.05
CA HIS A 440 -22.69 29.99 -25.13
C HIS A 440 -21.33 30.48 -24.62
N LEU A 441 -21.00 30.18 -23.37
CA LEU A 441 -19.82 30.73 -22.72
C LEU A 441 -19.27 29.78 -21.65
N ILE A 442 -17.99 29.97 -21.37
CA ILE A 442 -17.34 29.43 -20.16
C ILE A 442 -16.98 30.59 -19.24
N GLN A 443 -17.04 30.35 -17.91
CA GLN A 443 -16.63 31.33 -16.91
C GLN A 443 -16.06 30.66 -15.67
N ASN A 444 -15.44 31.48 -14.80
CA ASN A 444 -14.88 31.05 -13.51
C ASN A 444 -13.75 30.02 -13.65
N ALA A 445 -12.95 30.13 -14.71
CA ALA A 445 -11.80 29.25 -14.89
C ALA A 445 -10.78 29.41 -13.75
N LYS A 446 -10.49 28.33 -13.05
CA LYS A 446 -9.46 28.30 -11.99
C LYS A 446 -8.07 28.63 -12.54
N LYS A 447 -7.75 28.13 -13.73
CA LYS A 447 -6.54 28.46 -14.49
C LYS A 447 -6.92 29.30 -15.70
N GLY A 448 -7.01 30.61 -15.54
CA GLY A 448 -7.27 31.52 -16.65
C GLY A 448 -6.04 31.79 -17.49
N LEU A 449 -6.24 32.42 -18.64
CA LEU A 449 -5.17 32.84 -19.57
C LEU A 449 -4.63 34.21 -19.16
N ARG A 450 -3.32 34.34 -18.98
CA ARG A 450 -2.65 35.62 -18.73
C ARG A 450 -2.39 36.33 -20.05
N ILE A 451 -2.64 37.63 -20.08
CA ILE A 451 -2.32 38.53 -21.18
C ILE A 451 -0.91 39.07 -20.98
N ASP A 452 -0.08 38.91 -21.95
CA ASP A 452 1.28 39.48 -22.03
C ASP A 452 1.34 40.58 -23.09
N GLU A 453 2.48 41.28 -23.26
CA GLU A 453 2.66 42.30 -24.27
C GLU A 453 2.42 41.72 -25.68
N ASN A 454 1.78 42.50 -26.56
CA ASN A 454 1.45 42.14 -27.95
C ASN A 454 0.54 40.88 -28.11
N THR A 455 -0.12 40.44 -27.05
CA THR A 455 -1.03 39.28 -27.10
C THR A 455 -2.20 39.55 -28.04
N LYS A 456 -2.48 38.59 -28.92
CA LYS A 456 -3.72 38.53 -29.70
C LYS A 456 -4.59 37.39 -29.22
N LEU A 457 -5.89 37.63 -29.25
CA LEU A 457 -6.93 36.64 -29.02
C LEU A 457 -7.33 36.05 -30.35
N PHE A 458 -7.43 34.74 -30.45
CA PHE A 458 -7.86 34.09 -31.69
C PHE A 458 -8.95 33.03 -31.48
N SER A 459 -9.76 32.83 -32.52
CA SER A 459 -10.73 31.75 -32.62
C SER A 459 -10.95 31.40 -34.09
N TYR A 460 -11.16 30.12 -34.39
CA TYR A 460 -11.61 29.70 -35.70
C TYR A 460 -13.13 29.61 -35.75
N VAL A 461 -13.71 30.12 -36.82
CA VAL A 461 -15.15 30.14 -37.02
C VAL A 461 -15.51 29.61 -38.42
N TYR A 462 -16.56 28.83 -38.50
CA TYR A 462 -17.21 28.41 -39.77
C TYR A 462 -18.65 28.85 -39.71
N LEU A 463 -19.06 29.65 -40.71
CA LEU A 463 -20.43 30.12 -40.85
C LEU A 463 -21.15 29.23 -41.88
N ASP A 464 -22.26 28.66 -41.46
CA ASP A 464 -23.05 27.77 -42.29
C ASP A 464 -23.60 28.51 -43.53
N PRO A 465 -23.32 28.06 -44.77
CA PRO A 465 -23.75 28.74 -45.96
C PRO A 465 -25.26 28.70 -46.18
N ASP A 466 -25.96 27.66 -45.66
CA ASP A 466 -27.41 27.51 -45.79
C ASP A 466 -28.18 28.33 -44.73
N ASN A 467 -27.54 28.68 -43.64
CA ASN A 467 -28.12 29.47 -42.54
C ASN A 467 -27.09 30.39 -41.91
N PRO A 468 -26.61 31.43 -42.63
CA PRO A 468 -25.56 32.30 -42.12
C PRO A 468 -26.04 33.26 -41.04
N PRO A 469 -25.21 33.61 -40.05
CA PRO A 469 -25.54 34.62 -39.02
C PRO A 469 -25.42 36.03 -39.64
N LYS A 470 -26.14 37.02 -39.04
CA LYS A 470 -26.01 38.44 -39.36
C LYS A 470 -24.87 39.09 -38.61
N GLN A 471 -24.54 38.55 -37.47
CA GLN A 471 -23.44 39.03 -36.63
C GLN A 471 -22.85 37.89 -35.79
N ILE A 472 -21.55 37.92 -35.58
CA ILE A 472 -20.85 37.13 -34.54
C ILE A 472 -20.08 38.05 -33.61
N MET A 473 -19.91 37.61 -32.35
CA MET A 473 -19.20 38.39 -31.32
C MET A 473 -18.45 37.44 -30.39
N LEU A 474 -17.19 37.75 -30.14
CA LEU A 474 -16.40 37.15 -29.09
C LEU A 474 -16.35 38.07 -27.87
N GLN A 475 -16.43 37.49 -26.68
CA GLN A 475 -16.37 38.24 -25.45
C GLN A 475 -15.46 37.54 -24.44
N TRP A 476 -14.81 38.32 -23.62
CA TRP A 476 -13.88 37.81 -22.62
C TRP A 476 -14.21 38.38 -21.24
N ASN A 477 -14.05 37.55 -20.21
CA ASN A 477 -14.17 37.97 -18.81
C ASN A 477 -12.80 38.01 -18.16
N ASP A 478 -12.44 39.14 -17.55
CA ASP A 478 -11.16 39.31 -16.84
C ASP A 478 -11.22 38.97 -15.35
N GLY A 479 -12.31 38.29 -14.92
CA GLY A 479 -12.59 37.97 -13.53
C GLY A 479 -13.48 39.02 -12.83
N SER A 480 -13.59 40.22 -13.38
CA SER A 480 -14.40 41.30 -12.86
C SER A 480 -15.55 41.70 -13.79
N SER A 481 -15.35 41.61 -15.09
CA SER A 481 -16.25 42.19 -16.09
C SER A 481 -16.24 41.42 -17.41
N TRP A 482 -17.38 41.47 -18.13
CA TRP A 482 -17.54 41.03 -19.53
C TRP A 482 -17.43 42.20 -20.53
N GLU A 483 -16.97 43.37 -20.12
CA GLU A 483 -16.87 44.57 -20.96
C GLU A 483 -15.65 44.54 -21.92
N HIS A 484 -15.30 43.36 -22.43
CA HIS A 484 -14.27 43.08 -23.39
C HIS A 484 -14.87 42.35 -24.58
N ARG A 485 -15.24 43.06 -25.66
CA ARG A 485 -15.99 42.49 -26.78
C ARG A 485 -15.44 42.92 -28.15
N ALA A 486 -15.42 41.96 -29.06
CA ALA A 486 -15.16 42.19 -30.47
C ALA A 486 -16.26 41.53 -31.32
N TYR A 487 -16.72 42.23 -32.37
CA TYR A 487 -17.75 41.69 -33.24
C TYR A 487 -17.50 41.91 -34.71
N TRP A 488 -18.14 41.09 -35.55
CA TRP A 488 -18.15 41.14 -37.00
C TRP A 488 -19.59 41.12 -37.48
N GLY A 489 -19.92 41.96 -38.50
CA GLY A 489 -21.26 42.00 -39.11
C GLY A 489 -22.08 43.23 -38.75
N GLU A 490 -23.42 43.08 -38.76
CA GLU A 490 -24.41 44.18 -38.80
C GLU A 490 -24.65 44.97 -37.51
N GLY A 491 -24.00 44.64 -36.40
CA GLY A 491 -24.18 45.34 -35.11
C GLY A 491 -25.52 45.10 -34.42
N LYS A 492 -26.21 43.99 -34.64
CA LYS A 492 -27.52 43.63 -34.04
C LYS A 492 -27.45 43.32 -32.55
N ILE A 493 -26.27 43.02 -32.03
CA ILE A 493 -26.07 42.78 -30.60
C ILE A 493 -25.54 44.06 -29.96
N GLU A 494 -26.40 44.72 -29.17
CA GLU A 494 -26.17 46.08 -28.65
C GLU A 494 -25.47 46.11 -27.30
N TRP A 495 -24.76 45.05 -26.89
CA TRP A 495 -24.06 45.04 -25.62
C TRP A 495 -22.77 45.86 -25.67
N GLY A 496 -22.65 46.76 -24.68
CA GLY A 496 -21.55 47.68 -24.56
C GLY A 496 -21.69 48.94 -25.40
N LYS A 497 -20.70 49.84 -25.30
CA LYS A 497 -20.68 51.14 -26.02
C LYS A 497 -19.86 51.00 -27.30
N GLU A 498 -20.45 51.33 -28.43
CA GLU A 498 -19.84 51.24 -29.76
C GLU A 498 -18.50 51.97 -29.83
N ASN A 499 -17.52 51.36 -30.54
CA ASN A 499 -16.16 51.84 -30.71
C ASN A 499 -15.34 51.98 -29.43
N THR A 500 -15.72 51.27 -28.36
CA THR A 500 -14.93 51.13 -27.12
C THR A 500 -14.47 49.69 -26.92
N SER A 501 -13.68 49.44 -25.88
CA SER A 501 -13.28 48.09 -25.48
C SER A 501 -14.48 47.19 -25.18
N SER A 502 -15.59 47.79 -24.74
CA SER A 502 -16.80 47.04 -24.41
C SER A 502 -17.63 46.61 -25.62
N ARG A 503 -17.38 47.20 -26.81
CA ARG A 503 -18.01 46.83 -28.08
C ARG A 503 -17.17 47.34 -29.26
N ARG A 504 -16.21 46.55 -29.73
CA ARG A 504 -15.32 46.89 -30.81
C ARG A 504 -15.76 46.23 -32.11
N ASN A 505 -16.07 47.02 -33.13
CA ASN A 505 -16.26 46.52 -34.50
C ASN A 505 -14.90 46.17 -35.10
N ILE A 506 -14.74 44.93 -35.60
CA ILE A 506 -13.52 44.44 -36.25
C ILE A 506 -13.67 44.43 -37.77
N GLY A 507 -14.90 44.28 -38.27
CA GLY A 507 -15.11 44.27 -39.72
C GLY A 507 -16.42 43.60 -40.14
N PRO A 508 -16.55 43.32 -41.45
CA PRO A 508 -17.71 42.63 -41.97
C PRO A 508 -17.81 41.20 -41.44
N ILE A 509 -18.98 40.58 -41.67
CA ILE A 509 -19.17 39.16 -41.35
C ILE A 509 -18.15 38.31 -42.11
N PRO A 510 -17.47 37.34 -41.50
CA PRO A 510 -16.52 36.46 -42.19
C PRO A 510 -17.18 35.69 -43.36
N LYS A 511 -16.37 35.18 -44.26
CA LYS A 511 -16.82 34.41 -45.40
C LYS A 511 -17.50 33.13 -44.97
N VAL A 512 -18.66 32.86 -45.56
CA VAL A 512 -19.46 31.65 -45.23
C VAL A 512 -18.91 30.43 -45.98
N GLY A 513 -19.11 29.22 -45.39
CA GLY A 513 -18.74 27.97 -46.02
C GLY A 513 -17.28 27.58 -45.95
N GLU A 514 -16.47 28.36 -45.25
CA GLU A 514 -15.06 28.02 -44.97
C GLU A 514 -14.63 28.39 -43.56
N TRP A 515 -13.61 27.76 -43.04
CA TRP A 515 -13.02 28.13 -41.76
C TRP A 515 -12.23 29.44 -41.87
N VAL A 516 -12.60 30.41 -41.08
CA VAL A 516 -11.95 31.69 -40.98
C VAL A 516 -11.31 31.87 -39.59
N ARG A 517 -10.06 32.27 -39.52
CA ARG A 517 -9.41 32.64 -38.28
C ARG A 517 -9.75 34.09 -37.96
N LEU A 518 -10.30 34.30 -36.78
CA LEU A 518 -10.52 35.61 -36.19
C LEU A 518 -9.35 35.95 -35.27
N GLU A 519 -8.82 37.14 -35.39
CA GLU A 519 -7.78 37.66 -34.48
C GLU A 519 -8.19 39.03 -33.94
N VAL A 520 -7.93 39.26 -32.66
CA VAL A 520 -8.17 40.51 -31.97
C VAL A 520 -7.00 40.85 -31.06
N GLU A 521 -6.36 42.01 -31.23
CA GLU A 521 -5.36 42.50 -30.30
C GLU A 521 -6.03 42.70 -28.92
N ALA A 522 -5.45 42.12 -27.87
CA ALA A 522 -6.05 42.10 -26.54
C ALA A 522 -6.27 43.52 -26.00
N GLU A 523 -5.36 44.43 -26.24
CA GLU A 523 -5.43 45.85 -25.83
C GLU A 523 -6.61 46.59 -26.49
N LYS A 524 -6.99 46.26 -27.73
CA LYS A 524 -8.13 46.89 -28.42
C LYS A 524 -9.47 46.61 -27.78
N VAL A 525 -9.55 45.54 -26.97
CA VAL A 525 -10.74 45.21 -26.19
C VAL A 525 -10.51 45.41 -24.67
N GLY A 526 -9.49 46.19 -24.29
CA GLY A 526 -9.19 46.59 -22.91
C GLY A 526 -8.66 45.49 -22.03
N LEU A 527 -8.06 44.46 -22.63
CA LEU A 527 -7.33 43.39 -21.94
C LEU A 527 -5.83 43.75 -21.96
N ASP A 528 -5.42 44.61 -21.04
CA ASP A 528 -4.03 45.10 -20.93
C ASP A 528 -3.09 44.00 -20.39
N PRO A 529 -1.76 44.09 -20.65
CA PRO A 529 -0.78 43.18 -20.09
C PRO A 529 -0.88 43.04 -18.57
N GLY A 530 -0.78 41.81 -18.08
CA GLY A 530 -0.98 41.45 -16.66
C GLY A 530 -2.39 41.03 -16.27
N LYS A 531 -3.41 41.37 -17.05
CA LYS A 531 -4.78 40.87 -16.86
C LYS A 531 -4.87 39.35 -17.11
N LYS A 532 -5.94 38.76 -16.62
CA LYS A 532 -6.18 37.31 -16.73
C LYS A 532 -7.58 37.05 -17.23
N ILE A 533 -7.73 36.34 -18.35
CA ILE A 533 -9.04 35.91 -18.84
C ILE A 533 -9.47 34.68 -18.04
N THR A 534 -10.67 34.75 -17.45
CA THR A 534 -11.31 33.67 -16.69
C THR A 534 -12.61 33.17 -17.35
N GLY A 535 -13.04 33.80 -18.42
CA GLY A 535 -14.20 33.42 -19.20
C GLY A 535 -14.08 33.80 -20.67
N TRP A 536 -14.78 33.05 -21.54
CA TRP A 536 -14.83 33.24 -22.97
C TRP A 536 -16.24 32.95 -23.48
N ALA A 537 -16.82 33.87 -24.24
CA ALA A 537 -18.16 33.72 -24.80
C ALA A 537 -18.17 33.83 -26.31
N PHE A 538 -18.97 32.97 -26.92
CA PHE A 538 -19.26 32.90 -28.34
C PHE A 538 -20.73 33.30 -28.52
N THR A 539 -20.95 34.41 -29.22
CA THR A 539 -22.27 35.00 -29.39
C THR A 539 -22.55 35.21 -30.86
N GLN A 540 -23.78 35.00 -31.27
CA GLN A 540 -24.25 35.23 -32.66
C GLN A 540 -25.64 35.84 -32.66
N PHE A 541 -25.98 36.46 -33.77
CA PHE A 541 -27.35 36.89 -34.09
C PHE A 541 -27.82 36.19 -35.35
N ASP A 542 -28.84 35.36 -35.23
CA ASP A 542 -29.35 34.40 -36.19
C ASP A 542 -28.30 33.32 -36.60
N GLY A 543 -28.73 32.36 -37.43
CA GLY A 543 -27.89 31.45 -38.15
C GLY A 543 -27.30 30.26 -37.37
N THR A 544 -26.47 29.51 -38.08
CA THR A 544 -25.70 28.36 -37.58
C THR A 544 -24.22 28.69 -37.67
N VAL A 545 -23.53 28.60 -36.51
CA VAL A 545 -22.10 28.91 -36.40
C VAL A 545 -21.39 27.75 -35.71
N TYR A 546 -20.23 27.38 -36.26
CA TYR A 546 -19.30 26.44 -35.66
C TYR A 546 -18.05 27.18 -35.23
N TRP A 547 -17.58 26.86 -34.05
CA TRP A 547 -16.39 27.44 -33.43
C TRP A 547 -15.42 26.33 -33.12
N ASP A 548 -14.13 26.65 -33.24
CA ASP A 548 -13.07 25.69 -33.02
C ASP A 548 -11.79 26.41 -32.58
N LYS A 549 -10.87 25.73 -31.95
CA LYS A 549 -9.52 26.14 -31.60
C LYS A 549 -9.39 27.64 -31.25
N SER A 550 -9.68 27.97 -29.98
CA SER A 550 -9.63 29.34 -29.48
C SER A 550 -8.55 29.50 -28.41
N GLY A 551 -7.88 30.65 -28.38
CA GLY A 551 -6.80 30.87 -27.45
C GLY A 551 -6.07 32.18 -27.62
N LEU A 552 -4.81 32.24 -27.18
CA LEU A 552 -3.90 33.39 -27.26
C LEU A 552 -2.78 33.12 -28.25
N LEU A 553 -2.36 34.19 -28.91
CA LEU A 553 -1.18 34.26 -29.80
C LEU A 553 -0.21 35.29 -29.22
N PHE A 554 1.05 34.92 -29.02
CA PHE A 554 2.14 35.75 -28.48
C PHE A 554 3.19 36.04 -29.52
#